data_f02b0f8a78365339d6e34b07b2530513
#
_entry.id   f02b0f8a78365339d6e34b07b2530513
#
_cell.length_a   1.000
_cell.length_b   1.000
_cell.length_c   1.000
_cell.angle_alpha   90.00
_cell.angle_beta   90.00
_cell.angle_gamma   90.00
#
_symmetry.space_group_name_H-M   'P 1'
#
loop_
_entity.id
_entity.type
_entity.pdbx_description
1 polymer ?
#
loop_
_entity_poly.entity_id
_entity_poly.type
_entity_poly.pdbx_seq_one_letter_code
_entity_poly.pdbx_strand_id
1 'polypeptide(L)'
;MATDLNVSYLKIPLKSPIVVGACPMTLEPESVRQMICCGAGAVVLPSIFQEQIGYRDESQSRYNGGPDQYLTSIQEMKRLACIPVIASMNGYCDGAWLEYAKRIEVNGADAIELNLQPTISNPAQRSEEIEEQLCEMVRKVCASVSIPVAVKLSHRFTSIANLAYRLQLLGAAGVVLFAHEPKWEVAIDRLQWTSHWELTPVDSLGATVTGVIHARLGGLDLSIAASGGVRTAEDAIKAMIAGADVVMITSEIYRSGPEAISKMVHGSERLVEMLGFDSLAQFQQARPMPETRSKQATRFDTINPITRTTTYHDPTPVVERQSGERYGHHD
;
A
#
# COMPACT_ATOMS: atom_id res chain seq x y z
N MET A 1 22.22 3.03 -22.03
CA MET A 1 22.55 2.58 -20.64
C MET A 1 21.26 2.19 -20.00
N ALA A 2 21.23 1.22 -19.09
CA ALA A 2 19.98 0.88 -18.38
C ALA A 2 19.55 2.09 -17.53
N THR A 3 18.25 2.40 -17.54
CA THR A 3 17.67 3.48 -16.74
C THR A 3 17.84 3.18 -15.25
N ASP A 4 18.31 4.16 -14.48
CA ASP A 4 18.48 4.00 -13.03
C ASP A 4 17.12 4.04 -12.32
N LEU A 5 16.73 2.92 -11.66
CA LEU A 5 15.51 2.80 -10.88
C LEU A 5 15.69 3.06 -9.37
N ASN A 6 16.84 3.54 -8.92
CA ASN A 6 17.06 3.89 -7.53
C ASN A 6 16.03 4.92 -7.07
N VAL A 7 15.47 4.69 -5.89
CA VAL A 7 14.42 5.52 -5.30
C VAL A 7 14.58 5.61 -3.78
N SER A 8 14.07 6.66 -3.16
CA SER A 8 13.97 6.75 -1.70
C SER A 8 12.56 6.41 -1.25
N TYR A 9 12.44 5.50 -0.30
CA TYR A 9 11.19 5.20 0.40
C TYR A 9 11.42 5.19 1.90
N LEU A 10 10.61 5.91 2.66
CA LEU A 10 10.79 6.13 4.11
C LEU A 10 12.20 6.68 4.46
N LYS A 11 12.79 7.46 3.59
CA LYS A 11 14.20 7.94 3.65
C LYS A 11 15.24 6.82 3.56
N ILE A 12 14.85 5.62 3.16
CA ILE A 12 15.72 4.47 2.93
C ILE A 12 15.95 4.34 1.42
N PRO A 13 17.22 4.23 0.95
CA PRO A 13 17.50 4.03 -0.46
C PRO A 13 17.12 2.61 -0.91
N LEU A 14 16.36 2.50 -1.97
CA LEU A 14 15.98 1.25 -2.62
C LEU A 14 16.56 1.20 -4.03
N LYS A 15 16.98 0.01 -4.47
CA LYS A 15 17.48 -0.23 -5.84
C LYS A 15 16.35 -0.33 -6.87
N SER A 16 15.11 -0.48 -6.43
CA SER A 16 13.94 -0.67 -7.28
C SER A 16 12.70 -0.12 -6.55
N PRO A 17 11.75 0.48 -7.27
CA PRO A 17 10.49 0.95 -6.68
C PRO A 17 9.49 -0.17 -6.38
N ILE A 18 9.84 -1.43 -6.67
CA ILE A 18 8.94 -2.57 -6.47
C ILE A 18 9.18 -3.16 -5.07
N VAL A 19 8.22 -2.97 -4.17
CA VAL A 19 8.24 -3.48 -2.80
C VAL A 19 7.31 -4.69 -2.70
N VAL A 20 7.76 -5.75 -2.03
CA VAL A 20 6.89 -6.90 -1.73
C VAL A 20 6.11 -6.59 -0.47
N GLY A 21 4.78 -6.54 -0.59
CA GLY A 21 3.88 -6.26 0.54
C GLY A 21 3.77 -7.44 1.51
N ALA A 22 3.30 -7.15 2.71
CA ALA A 22 3.15 -8.10 3.81
C ALA A 22 2.38 -9.36 3.40
N CYS A 23 3.01 -10.52 3.49
CA CYS A 23 2.42 -11.83 3.23
C CYS A 23 3.28 -12.95 3.84
N PRO A 24 2.73 -14.16 4.07
CA PRO A 24 3.49 -15.28 4.63
C PRO A 24 4.77 -15.64 3.86
N MET A 25 4.78 -15.49 2.53
CA MET A 25 5.97 -15.79 1.71
C MET A 25 7.20 -14.93 2.09
N THR A 26 7.02 -13.76 2.69
CA THR A 26 8.14 -12.91 3.12
C THR A 26 8.79 -13.37 4.43
N LEU A 27 8.29 -14.43 5.07
CA LEU A 27 8.95 -15.14 6.16
C LEU A 27 9.73 -16.39 5.69
N GLU A 28 9.60 -16.76 4.43
CA GLU A 28 10.26 -17.94 3.87
C GLU A 28 11.58 -17.52 3.23
N PRO A 29 12.75 -17.98 3.77
CA PRO A 29 14.06 -17.55 3.30
C PRO A 29 14.28 -17.77 1.80
N GLU A 30 13.81 -18.89 1.25
CA GLU A 30 13.96 -19.20 -0.16
C GLU A 30 13.11 -18.30 -1.05
N SER A 31 11.85 -18.04 -0.66
CA SER A 31 10.97 -17.10 -1.36
C SER A 31 11.56 -15.70 -1.38
N VAL A 32 12.12 -15.25 -0.25
CA VAL A 32 12.76 -13.91 -0.17
C VAL A 32 14.01 -13.84 -1.05
N ARG A 33 14.85 -14.89 -1.11
CA ARG A 33 16.00 -14.93 -2.04
C ARG A 33 15.55 -14.78 -3.50
N GLN A 34 14.50 -15.49 -3.90
CA GLN A 34 13.94 -15.39 -5.25
C GLN A 34 13.42 -13.99 -5.54
N MET A 35 12.68 -13.37 -4.59
CA MET A 35 12.19 -11.99 -4.72
C MET A 35 13.35 -11.00 -4.88
N ILE A 36 14.44 -11.15 -4.13
CA ILE A 36 15.65 -10.33 -4.25
C ILE A 36 16.31 -10.52 -5.61
N CYS A 37 16.49 -11.76 -6.05
CA CYS A 37 17.06 -12.07 -7.37
C CYS A 37 16.21 -11.49 -8.52
N CYS A 38 14.88 -11.40 -8.31
CA CYS A 38 13.95 -10.77 -9.26
C CYS A 38 13.94 -9.23 -9.21
N GLY A 39 14.69 -8.61 -8.29
CA GLY A 39 14.83 -7.16 -8.22
C GLY A 39 13.89 -6.43 -7.25
N ALA A 40 13.36 -7.12 -6.24
CA ALA A 40 12.61 -6.45 -5.18
C ALA A 40 13.46 -5.36 -4.50
N GLY A 41 12.88 -4.19 -4.30
CA GLY A 41 13.53 -3.07 -3.61
C GLY A 41 13.50 -3.19 -2.09
N ALA A 42 12.44 -3.76 -1.54
CA ALA A 42 12.26 -4.06 -0.11
C ALA A 42 11.23 -5.18 0.07
N VAL A 43 11.20 -5.78 1.26
CA VAL A 43 10.17 -6.74 1.67
C VAL A 43 9.50 -6.29 2.96
N VAL A 44 8.18 -6.46 3.03
CA VAL A 44 7.39 -6.23 4.24
C VAL A 44 7.00 -7.58 4.83
N LEU A 45 7.32 -7.82 6.10
CA LEU A 45 6.97 -9.06 6.79
C LEU A 45 5.46 -9.09 7.11
N PRO A 46 4.85 -10.29 7.29
CA PRO A 46 3.45 -10.39 7.72
C PRO A 46 3.22 -9.61 9.01
N SER A 47 2.02 -9.05 9.17
CA SER A 47 1.71 -8.28 10.39
C SER A 47 1.72 -9.17 11.64
N ILE A 48 2.35 -8.71 12.71
CA ILE A 48 2.12 -9.22 14.05
C ILE A 48 0.91 -8.50 14.65
N PHE A 49 -0.02 -9.25 15.24
CA PHE A 49 -1.25 -8.70 15.81
C PHE A 49 -1.09 -8.47 17.31
N GLN A 50 -1.74 -7.43 17.82
CA GLN A 50 -1.67 -7.09 19.24
C GLN A 50 -2.16 -8.22 20.14
N GLU A 51 -3.17 -8.98 19.69
CA GLU A 51 -3.74 -10.13 20.40
C GLU A 51 -2.69 -11.23 20.61
N GLN A 52 -1.74 -11.37 19.69
CA GLN A 52 -0.64 -12.32 19.82
C GLN A 52 0.38 -11.90 20.87
N ILE A 53 0.54 -10.60 21.12
CA ILE A 53 1.50 -10.05 22.10
C ILE A 53 0.96 -10.16 23.53
N GLY A 54 -0.37 -10.01 23.71
CA GLY A 54 -1.05 -10.05 25.01
C GLY A 54 -1.55 -11.41 25.45
N TYR A 55 -1.89 -12.28 24.50
CA TYR A 55 -2.47 -13.60 24.75
C TYR A 55 -1.63 -14.68 24.07
N ARG A 56 -1.24 -15.72 24.82
CA ARG A 56 -0.57 -16.91 24.24
C ARG A 56 -1.61 -17.83 23.59
N ASP A 57 -2.22 -17.38 22.51
CA ASP A 57 -3.07 -18.25 21.69
C ASP A 57 -2.25 -18.86 20.55
N GLU A 58 -1.89 -20.12 20.69
CA GLU A 58 -1.11 -20.88 19.72
C GLU A 58 -1.79 -21.03 18.35
N SER A 59 -3.13 -20.89 18.29
CA SER A 59 -3.88 -20.97 17.02
C SER A 59 -3.57 -19.81 16.07
N GLN A 60 -3.23 -18.64 16.61
CA GLN A 60 -2.90 -17.43 15.85
C GLN A 60 -1.42 -17.40 15.41
N SER A 61 -0.58 -18.28 15.93
CA SER A 61 0.85 -18.32 15.62
C SER A 61 1.18 -18.81 14.20
N ARG A 62 0.25 -19.52 13.54
CA ARG A 62 0.47 -20.13 12.22
C ARG A 62 0.74 -19.14 11.09
N TYR A 63 0.26 -17.90 11.22
CA TYR A 63 0.41 -16.87 10.18
C TYR A 63 1.80 -16.24 10.17
N ASN A 64 2.40 -16.00 11.34
CA ASN A 64 3.65 -15.26 11.48
C ASN A 64 4.59 -15.85 12.55
N GLY A 65 4.29 -17.03 13.08
CA GLY A 65 5.10 -17.75 14.08
C GLY A 65 4.90 -17.24 15.52
N GLY A 66 4.10 -16.20 15.73
CA GLY A 66 3.93 -15.56 17.04
C GLY A 66 5.07 -14.60 17.41
N PRO A 67 4.98 -13.93 18.58
CA PRO A 67 5.82 -12.78 18.90
C PRO A 67 7.33 -13.07 18.95
N ASP A 68 7.75 -14.15 19.56
CA ASP A 68 9.19 -14.44 19.73
C ASP A 68 9.80 -14.98 18.43
N GLN A 69 9.07 -15.84 17.71
CA GLN A 69 9.51 -16.31 16.39
C GLN A 69 9.56 -15.18 15.37
N TYR A 70 8.63 -14.23 15.44
CA TYR A 70 8.62 -13.08 14.55
C TYR A 70 9.89 -12.23 14.68
N LEU A 71 10.35 -11.97 15.91
CA LEU A 71 11.61 -11.25 16.14
C LEU A 71 12.83 -12.03 15.62
N THR A 72 12.83 -13.35 15.81
CA THR A 72 13.86 -14.24 15.23
C THR A 72 13.83 -14.15 13.69
N SER A 73 12.65 -14.16 13.09
CA SER A 73 12.50 -14.04 11.64
C SER A 73 13.01 -12.70 11.10
N ILE A 74 12.84 -11.59 11.83
CA ILE A 74 13.45 -10.30 11.46
C ILE A 74 14.97 -10.45 11.35
N GLN A 75 15.64 -11.04 12.38
CA GLN A 75 17.08 -11.23 12.37
C GLN A 75 17.55 -12.15 11.22
N GLU A 76 16.81 -13.22 10.95
CA GLU A 76 17.10 -14.14 9.86
C GLU A 76 16.99 -13.46 8.51
N MET A 77 15.90 -12.73 8.27
CA MET A 77 15.71 -11.99 7.03
C MET A 77 16.76 -10.91 6.86
N LYS A 78 17.16 -10.20 7.91
CA LYS A 78 18.24 -9.19 7.86
C LYS A 78 19.60 -9.77 7.53
N ARG A 79 19.90 -11.00 7.97
CA ARG A 79 21.16 -11.69 7.59
C ARG A 79 21.14 -12.15 6.14
N LEU A 80 19.97 -12.51 5.63
CA LEU A 80 19.77 -13.05 4.29
C LEU A 80 19.63 -11.94 3.24
N ALA A 81 18.88 -10.88 3.57
CA ALA A 81 18.47 -9.87 2.61
C ALA A 81 19.51 -8.76 2.48
N CYS A 82 19.92 -8.48 1.23
CA CYS A 82 20.69 -7.28 0.88
C CYS A 82 19.79 -6.08 0.56
N ILE A 83 18.50 -6.17 0.88
CA ILE A 83 17.46 -5.14 0.70
C ILE A 83 16.80 -4.86 2.06
N PRO A 84 16.16 -3.70 2.25
CA PRO A 84 15.45 -3.38 3.48
C PRO A 84 14.37 -4.38 3.85
N VAL A 85 14.28 -4.69 5.14
CA VAL A 85 13.28 -5.54 5.77
C VAL A 85 12.39 -4.67 6.65
N ILE A 86 11.13 -4.55 6.28
CA ILE A 86 10.12 -3.74 6.98
C ILE A 86 9.25 -4.68 7.81
N ALA A 87 9.22 -4.49 9.13
CA ALA A 87 8.33 -5.25 10.00
C ALA A 87 6.93 -4.66 9.96
N SER A 88 5.89 -5.49 10.00
CA SER A 88 4.51 -5.01 10.01
C SER A 88 3.82 -5.33 11.33
N MET A 89 3.07 -4.38 11.85
CA MET A 89 2.33 -4.47 13.11
C MET A 89 0.87 -4.09 12.89
N ASN A 90 -0.06 -4.84 13.53
CA ASN A 90 -1.50 -4.55 13.50
C ASN A 90 -2.06 -4.49 14.91
N GLY A 91 -2.53 -3.31 15.36
CA GLY A 91 -3.12 -3.15 16.68
C GLY A 91 -3.36 -1.70 17.07
N TYR A 92 -4.13 -1.53 18.16
CA TYR A 92 -4.62 -0.25 18.66
C TYR A 92 -4.37 -0.05 20.15
N CYS A 93 -3.59 -0.93 20.81
CA CYS A 93 -3.37 -0.89 22.25
C CYS A 93 -2.07 -0.24 22.68
N ASP A 94 -2.07 0.31 23.90
CA ASP A 94 -0.92 0.86 24.60
C ASP A 94 -0.10 -0.23 25.33
N GLY A 95 1.06 0.16 25.86
CA GLY A 95 1.87 -0.70 26.74
C GLY A 95 2.69 -1.74 26.00
N ALA A 96 2.34 -3.01 26.10
CA ALA A 96 3.12 -4.11 25.50
C ALA A 96 3.36 -3.96 23.98
N TRP A 97 2.46 -3.29 23.29
CA TRP A 97 2.56 -2.97 21.87
C TRP A 97 3.70 -2.01 21.55
N LEU A 98 3.85 -0.94 22.34
CA LEU A 98 4.94 0.02 22.17
C LEU A 98 6.30 -0.60 22.50
N GLU A 99 6.35 -1.42 23.54
CA GLU A 99 7.57 -2.14 23.88
C GLU A 99 7.95 -3.15 22.79
N TYR A 100 6.95 -3.76 22.15
CA TYR A 100 7.19 -4.66 21.03
C TYR A 100 7.73 -3.92 19.79
N ALA A 101 7.29 -2.69 19.52
CA ALA A 101 7.85 -1.86 18.47
C ALA A 101 9.35 -1.60 18.67
N LYS A 102 9.78 -1.32 19.91
CA LYS A 102 11.21 -1.20 20.26
C LYS A 102 11.97 -2.52 20.06
N ARG A 103 11.36 -3.66 20.41
CA ARG A 103 11.96 -4.97 20.17
C ARG A 103 12.15 -5.24 18.68
N ILE A 104 11.20 -4.84 17.82
CA ILE A 104 11.35 -4.90 16.36
C ILE A 104 12.58 -4.12 15.89
N GLU A 105 12.74 -2.90 16.34
CA GLU A 105 13.92 -2.06 16.04
C GLU A 105 15.21 -2.71 16.49
N VAL A 106 15.28 -3.16 17.74
CA VAL A 106 16.48 -3.83 18.32
C VAL A 106 16.84 -5.11 17.54
N ASN A 107 15.87 -5.81 17.00
CA ASN A 107 16.09 -7.01 16.17
C ASN A 107 16.45 -6.70 14.72
N GLY A 108 16.59 -5.41 14.35
CA GLY A 108 17.25 -4.97 13.14
C GLY A 108 16.30 -4.70 11.95
N ALA A 109 15.01 -4.53 12.18
CA ALA A 109 14.13 -4.04 11.13
C ALA A 109 14.57 -2.64 10.65
N ASP A 110 14.48 -2.37 9.35
CA ASP A 110 14.84 -1.07 8.77
C ASP A 110 13.73 -0.04 8.91
N ALA A 111 12.47 -0.50 9.00
CA ALA A 111 11.28 0.33 9.20
C ALA A 111 10.15 -0.49 9.83
N ILE A 112 9.11 0.21 10.29
CA ILE A 112 7.86 -0.40 10.75
C ILE A 112 6.71 0.05 9.85
N GLU A 113 5.88 -0.89 9.38
CA GLU A 113 4.59 -0.62 8.77
C GLU A 113 3.49 -0.86 9.80
N LEU A 114 2.77 0.18 10.21
CA LEU A 114 1.59 0.07 11.04
C LEU A 114 0.38 -0.19 10.15
N ASN A 115 -0.14 -1.40 10.18
CA ASN A 115 -1.35 -1.79 9.44
C ASN A 115 -2.57 -1.58 10.35
N LEU A 116 -3.11 -0.36 10.35
CA LEU A 116 -4.17 0.04 11.25
C LEU A 116 -5.53 -0.07 10.55
N GLN A 117 -6.21 -1.20 10.80
CA GLN A 117 -7.54 -1.48 10.26
C GLN A 117 -8.56 -1.53 11.41
N PRO A 118 -9.23 -0.40 11.73
CA PRO A 118 -10.22 -0.38 12.80
C PRO A 118 -11.42 -1.25 12.45
N THR A 119 -11.90 -2.04 13.41
CA THR A 119 -13.19 -2.73 13.29
C THR A 119 -14.30 -1.72 13.51
N ILE A 120 -14.93 -1.27 12.44
CA ILE A 120 -15.98 -0.24 12.48
C ILE A 120 -17.35 -0.93 12.61
N SER A 121 -17.70 -1.38 13.81
CA SER A 121 -18.96 -2.07 14.08
C SER A 121 -19.78 -1.43 15.22
N ASN A 122 -19.19 -0.49 15.96
CA ASN A 122 -19.88 0.20 17.05
C ASN A 122 -20.59 1.46 16.53
N PRO A 123 -21.95 1.51 16.50
CA PRO A 123 -22.68 2.67 15.98
C PRO A 123 -22.55 3.93 16.85
N ALA A 124 -22.08 3.81 18.09
CA ALA A 124 -21.85 4.93 18.98
C ALA A 124 -20.48 5.59 18.76
N GLN A 125 -19.57 4.95 18.03
CA GLN A 125 -18.23 5.46 17.78
C GLN A 125 -18.25 6.40 16.57
N ARG A 126 -17.78 7.62 16.75
CA ARG A 126 -17.72 8.63 15.70
C ARG A 126 -16.45 8.46 14.84
N SER A 127 -16.52 8.88 13.57
CA SER A 127 -15.38 8.80 12.65
C SER A 127 -14.15 9.55 13.17
N GLU A 128 -14.36 10.73 13.78
CA GLU A 128 -13.29 11.53 14.36
C GLU A 128 -12.58 10.80 15.51
N GLU A 129 -13.33 10.09 16.36
CA GLU A 129 -12.77 9.32 17.47
C GLU A 129 -11.88 8.18 16.97
N ILE A 130 -12.28 7.52 15.86
CA ILE A 130 -11.49 6.46 15.21
C ILE A 130 -10.18 7.05 14.68
N GLU A 131 -10.26 8.18 13.96
CA GLU A 131 -9.08 8.84 13.42
C GLU A 131 -8.16 9.39 14.52
N GLU A 132 -8.72 9.92 15.62
CA GLU A 132 -7.94 10.39 16.78
C GLU A 132 -7.20 9.24 17.45
N GLN A 133 -7.85 8.10 17.68
CA GLN A 133 -7.23 6.90 18.24
C GLN A 133 -6.08 6.41 17.36
N LEU A 134 -6.29 6.39 16.04
CA LEU A 134 -5.24 6.04 15.07
C LEU A 134 -4.06 7.02 15.14
N CYS A 135 -4.33 8.31 15.13
CA CYS A 135 -3.33 9.35 15.22
C CYS A 135 -2.52 9.27 16.52
N GLU A 136 -3.18 9.05 17.64
CA GLU A 136 -2.52 8.91 18.95
C GLU A 136 -1.61 7.67 19.00
N MET A 137 -2.05 6.54 18.40
CA MET A 137 -1.23 5.36 18.29
C MET A 137 0.03 5.62 17.44
N VAL A 138 -0.12 6.23 16.28
CA VAL A 138 1.01 6.57 15.40
C VAL A 138 1.98 7.51 16.11
N ARG A 139 1.49 8.53 16.79
CA ARG A 139 2.31 9.46 17.60
C ARG A 139 3.16 8.72 18.63
N LYS A 140 2.54 7.78 19.36
CA LYS A 140 3.23 7.00 20.40
C LYS A 140 4.31 6.09 19.80
N VAL A 141 4.01 5.39 18.72
CA VAL A 141 4.97 4.50 18.04
C VAL A 141 6.12 5.32 17.46
N CYS A 142 5.85 6.40 16.72
CA CYS A 142 6.90 7.27 16.17
C CYS A 142 7.79 7.88 17.25
N ALA A 143 7.26 8.17 18.45
CA ALA A 143 8.04 8.66 19.58
C ALA A 143 8.84 7.56 20.29
N SER A 144 8.52 6.28 20.09
CA SER A 144 9.14 5.15 20.81
C SER A 144 10.29 4.48 20.05
N VAL A 145 10.42 4.71 18.74
CA VAL A 145 11.44 4.11 17.87
C VAL A 145 12.18 5.18 17.07
N SER A 146 13.40 4.88 16.62
CA SER A 146 14.20 5.77 15.77
C SER A 146 14.10 5.40 14.28
N ILE A 147 13.73 4.15 13.97
CA ILE A 147 13.50 3.71 12.60
C ILE A 147 12.20 4.31 12.03
N PRO A 148 12.14 4.56 10.71
CA PRO A 148 10.97 5.17 10.09
C PRO A 148 9.72 4.32 10.23
N VAL A 149 8.58 5.00 10.38
CA VAL A 149 7.26 4.38 10.51
C VAL A 149 6.39 4.76 9.32
N ALA A 150 5.89 3.76 8.61
CA ALA A 150 4.85 3.90 7.60
C ALA A 150 3.48 3.53 8.19
N VAL A 151 2.42 4.16 7.72
CA VAL A 151 1.05 3.84 8.14
C VAL A 151 0.25 3.34 6.94
N LYS A 152 -0.22 2.10 7.01
CA LYS A 152 -1.07 1.50 5.98
C LYS A 152 -2.52 1.75 6.31
N LEU A 153 -3.21 2.44 5.41
CA LEU A 153 -4.56 2.93 5.61
C LEU A 153 -5.60 2.09 4.87
N SER A 154 -6.78 1.97 5.47
CA SER A 154 -7.97 1.50 4.77
C SER A 154 -8.48 2.55 3.78
N HIS A 155 -9.09 2.13 2.69
CA HIS A 155 -9.77 3.02 1.74
C HIS A 155 -11.09 3.60 2.29
N ARG A 156 -11.50 3.21 3.50
CA ARG A 156 -12.76 3.63 4.14
C ARG A 156 -12.70 5.00 4.82
N PHE A 157 -11.52 5.58 4.96
CA PHE A 157 -11.39 6.92 5.52
C PHE A 157 -11.92 7.97 4.55
N THR A 158 -12.73 8.90 5.06
CA THR A 158 -13.41 9.91 4.23
C THR A 158 -12.44 10.92 3.62
N SER A 159 -11.40 11.32 4.36
CA SER A 159 -10.41 12.30 3.91
C SER A 159 -9.00 11.80 4.06
N ILE A 160 -8.53 11.06 3.06
CA ILE A 160 -7.16 10.54 3.01
C ILE A 160 -6.13 11.66 3.06
N ALA A 161 -6.37 12.79 2.36
CA ALA A 161 -5.47 13.93 2.38
C ALA A 161 -5.29 14.52 3.78
N ASN A 162 -6.39 14.73 4.52
CA ASN A 162 -6.34 15.25 5.89
C ASN A 162 -5.67 14.26 6.84
N LEU A 163 -6.07 12.99 6.78
CA LEU A 163 -5.51 11.97 7.65
C LEU A 163 -4.00 11.81 7.42
N ALA A 164 -3.55 11.70 6.18
CA ALA A 164 -2.14 11.59 5.85
C ALA A 164 -1.34 12.84 6.28
N TYR A 165 -1.91 14.04 6.16
CA TYR A 165 -1.29 15.28 6.68
C TYR A 165 -1.14 15.24 8.19
N ARG A 166 -2.16 14.82 8.93
CA ARG A 166 -2.07 14.63 10.40
C ARG A 166 -1.00 13.62 10.77
N LEU A 167 -0.93 12.49 10.07
CA LEU A 167 0.09 11.46 10.30
C LEU A 167 1.52 11.98 10.06
N GLN A 168 1.73 12.79 9.02
CA GLN A 168 3.00 13.46 8.77
C GLN A 168 3.41 14.35 9.95
N LEU A 169 2.49 15.16 10.49
CA LEU A 169 2.77 16.02 11.63
C LEU A 169 3.09 15.24 12.92
N LEU A 170 2.64 13.99 13.01
CA LEU A 170 2.88 13.09 14.13
C LEU A 170 4.16 12.25 13.98
N GLY A 171 4.90 12.45 12.89
CA GLY A 171 6.21 11.84 12.67
C GLY A 171 6.18 10.59 11.77
N ALA A 172 5.05 10.24 11.16
CA ALA A 172 5.04 9.18 10.16
C ALA A 172 5.95 9.55 8.97
N ALA A 173 6.77 8.60 8.54
CA ALA A 173 7.68 8.76 7.40
C ALA A 173 6.99 8.45 6.06
N GLY A 174 5.87 7.74 6.09
CA GLY A 174 5.12 7.39 4.88
C GLY A 174 3.73 6.86 5.15
N VAL A 175 2.94 6.78 4.07
CA VAL A 175 1.64 6.09 4.06
C VAL A 175 1.61 5.04 2.96
N VAL A 176 0.87 3.96 3.23
CA VAL A 176 0.61 2.89 2.25
C VAL A 176 -0.88 2.93 1.90
N LEU A 177 -1.19 3.12 0.64
CA LEU A 177 -2.53 3.25 0.09
C LEU A 177 -2.79 2.14 -0.92
N PHE A 178 -3.55 1.07 -0.62
CA PHE A 178 -4.33 0.86 0.59
C PHE A 178 -4.09 -0.54 1.18
N ALA A 179 -4.61 -0.75 2.38
CA ALA A 179 -4.67 -2.07 3.00
C ALA A 179 -5.62 -2.98 2.22
N HIS A 180 -5.25 -4.26 2.12
CA HIS A 180 -6.15 -5.29 1.63
C HIS A 180 -7.08 -5.73 2.76
N GLU A 181 -8.35 -5.92 2.45
CA GLU A 181 -9.40 -6.27 3.42
C GLU A 181 -10.13 -7.53 2.98
N PRO A 182 -10.59 -8.36 3.94
CA PRO A 182 -11.45 -9.50 3.61
C PRO A 182 -12.76 -9.04 3.00
N LYS A 183 -13.25 -9.79 2.04
CA LYS A 183 -14.58 -9.57 1.47
C LYS A 183 -15.64 -10.29 2.29
N TRP A 184 -16.72 -9.59 2.54
CA TRP A 184 -17.93 -10.19 3.10
C TRP A 184 -18.80 -10.74 1.99
N GLU A 185 -19.32 -11.94 2.19
CA GLU A 185 -20.21 -12.66 1.29
C GLU A 185 -21.45 -13.11 2.06
N VAL A 186 -22.56 -13.27 1.36
CA VAL A 186 -23.83 -13.78 1.92
C VAL A 186 -24.11 -15.14 1.31
N ALA A 187 -24.00 -16.18 2.13
CA ALA A 187 -24.36 -17.54 1.74
C ALA A 187 -25.89 -17.68 1.77
N ILE A 188 -26.53 -17.63 0.61
CA ILE A 188 -28.00 -17.67 0.46
C ILE A 188 -28.57 -19.00 0.95
N ASP A 189 -27.88 -20.09 0.68
CA ASP A 189 -28.26 -21.46 1.07
C ASP A 189 -28.24 -21.70 2.57
N ARG A 190 -27.44 -20.94 3.32
CA ARG A 190 -27.24 -21.09 4.77
C ARG A 190 -27.76 -19.92 5.59
N LEU A 191 -28.21 -18.84 4.93
CA LEU A 191 -28.60 -17.57 5.55
C LEU A 191 -27.50 -17.04 6.51
N GLN A 192 -26.25 -17.08 6.09
CA GLN A 192 -25.09 -16.72 6.90
C GLN A 192 -24.21 -15.70 6.20
N TRP A 193 -23.58 -14.86 6.99
CA TRP A 193 -22.47 -14.01 6.53
C TRP A 193 -21.16 -14.79 6.63
N THR A 194 -20.37 -14.73 5.59
CA THR A 194 -19.03 -15.30 5.56
C THR A 194 -18.05 -14.21 5.16
N SER A 195 -16.81 -14.35 5.58
CA SER A 195 -15.73 -13.48 5.07
C SER A 195 -14.59 -14.35 4.55
N HIS A 196 -13.97 -13.92 3.47
CA HIS A 196 -12.85 -14.63 2.88
C HIS A 196 -11.84 -13.65 2.29
N TRP A 197 -10.60 -14.10 2.17
CA TRP A 197 -9.55 -13.36 1.52
C TRP A 197 -9.46 -13.79 0.05
N GLU A 198 -9.50 -12.83 -0.84
CA GLU A 198 -9.26 -13.03 -2.26
C GLU A 198 -8.00 -12.27 -2.67
N LEU A 199 -7.38 -12.70 -3.76
CA LEU A 199 -6.36 -11.88 -4.39
C LEU A 199 -7.00 -10.60 -4.93
N THR A 200 -6.28 -9.48 -4.81
CA THR A 200 -6.78 -8.16 -5.25
C THR A 200 -7.36 -8.22 -6.67
N PRO A 201 -8.60 -7.78 -6.91
CA PRO A 201 -9.22 -7.82 -8.23
C PRO A 201 -8.42 -7.05 -9.29
N VAL A 202 -8.59 -7.45 -10.57
CA VAL A 202 -7.85 -6.87 -11.70
C VAL A 202 -8.07 -5.35 -11.83
N ASP A 203 -9.29 -4.87 -11.53
CA ASP A 203 -9.72 -3.49 -11.79
C ASP A 203 -9.58 -2.56 -10.57
N SER A 204 -8.85 -2.99 -9.54
CA SER A 204 -8.74 -2.23 -8.29
C SER A 204 -7.70 -1.09 -8.31
N LEU A 205 -6.86 -0.99 -9.33
CA LEU A 205 -5.83 0.04 -9.44
C LEU A 205 -6.41 1.47 -9.40
N GLY A 206 -7.58 1.68 -10.01
CA GLY A 206 -8.24 3.00 -10.08
C GLY A 206 -8.48 3.64 -8.71
N ALA A 207 -8.91 2.84 -7.73
CA ALA A 207 -9.10 3.31 -6.36
C ALA A 207 -7.76 3.70 -5.70
N THR A 208 -6.72 2.90 -5.90
CA THR A 208 -5.37 3.17 -5.41
C THR A 208 -4.79 4.46 -6.00
N VAL A 209 -4.86 4.63 -7.31
CA VAL A 209 -4.41 5.83 -8.03
C VAL A 209 -5.15 7.07 -7.53
N THR A 210 -6.47 6.99 -7.36
CA THR A 210 -7.29 8.10 -6.82
C THR A 210 -6.85 8.47 -5.41
N GLY A 211 -6.63 7.50 -4.55
CA GLY A 211 -6.14 7.74 -3.18
C GLY A 211 -4.76 8.40 -3.15
N VAL A 212 -3.84 7.95 -4.00
CA VAL A 212 -2.50 8.55 -4.14
C VAL A 212 -2.60 10.01 -4.59
N ILE A 213 -3.42 10.31 -5.61
CA ILE A 213 -3.65 11.68 -6.08
C ILE A 213 -4.20 12.55 -4.95
N HIS A 214 -5.23 12.08 -4.23
CA HIS A 214 -5.82 12.84 -3.12
C HIS A 214 -4.79 13.12 -2.01
N ALA A 215 -3.96 12.16 -1.68
CA ALA A 215 -2.89 12.35 -0.70
C ALA A 215 -1.89 13.42 -1.18
N ARG A 216 -1.41 13.37 -2.43
CA ARG A 216 -0.47 14.36 -2.98
C ARG A 216 -1.08 15.76 -3.12
N LEU A 217 -2.38 15.88 -3.42
CA LEU A 217 -3.09 17.17 -3.44
C LEU A 217 -3.04 17.89 -2.08
N GLY A 218 -2.86 17.17 -0.99
CA GLY A 218 -2.66 17.72 0.36
C GLY A 218 -1.28 18.36 0.59
N GLY A 219 -0.37 18.35 -0.38
CA GLY A 219 0.99 18.93 -0.25
C GLY A 219 1.90 18.13 0.68
N LEU A 220 1.75 16.80 0.72
CA LEU A 220 2.50 15.93 1.61
C LEU A 220 3.95 15.74 1.15
N ASP A 221 4.86 15.77 2.10
CA ASP A 221 6.30 15.51 1.94
C ASP A 221 6.72 14.11 2.44
N LEU A 222 5.77 13.30 2.89
CA LEU A 222 6.01 11.92 3.29
C LEU A 222 6.02 10.96 2.08
N SER A 223 6.65 9.80 2.25
CA SER A 223 6.64 8.75 1.23
C SER A 223 5.25 8.15 1.04
N ILE A 224 4.86 7.89 -0.21
CA ILE A 224 3.62 7.18 -0.54
C ILE A 224 3.94 5.89 -1.26
N ALA A 225 3.48 4.77 -0.70
CA ALA A 225 3.48 3.49 -1.38
C ALA A 225 2.07 3.18 -1.92
N ALA A 226 1.97 2.93 -3.23
CA ALA A 226 0.71 2.47 -3.83
C ALA A 226 0.56 0.96 -3.66
N SER A 227 -0.50 0.52 -2.99
CA SER A 227 -0.78 -0.88 -2.71
C SER A 227 -2.21 -1.24 -3.10
N GLY A 228 -2.36 -2.24 -3.96
CA GLY A 228 -3.63 -2.71 -4.50
C GLY A 228 -3.79 -2.47 -5.99
N GLY A 229 -4.04 -3.53 -6.74
CA GLY A 229 -4.31 -3.49 -8.18
C GLY A 229 -3.10 -3.35 -9.10
N VAL A 230 -1.88 -3.19 -8.58
CA VAL A 230 -0.65 -3.13 -9.39
C VAL A 230 -0.29 -4.53 -9.86
N ARG A 231 -0.25 -4.76 -11.18
CA ARG A 231 0.00 -6.05 -11.82
C ARG A 231 1.08 -5.99 -12.90
N THR A 232 1.22 -4.86 -13.55
CA THR A 232 2.14 -4.65 -14.67
C THR A 232 3.06 -3.48 -14.41
N ALA A 233 4.08 -3.30 -15.26
CA ALA A 233 4.94 -2.14 -15.22
C ALA A 233 4.16 -0.84 -15.53
N GLU A 234 3.18 -0.91 -16.43
CA GLU A 234 2.32 0.22 -16.77
C GLU A 234 1.50 0.66 -15.54
N ASP A 235 1.00 -0.31 -14.74
CA ASP A 235 0.29 -0.01 -13.49
C ASP A 235 1.20 0.67 -12.48
N ALA A 236 2.45 0.19 -12.36
CA ALA A 236 3.45 0.79 -11.49
C ALA A 236 3.77 2.23 -11.92
N ILE A 237 3.99 2.48 -13.21
CA ILE A 237 4.23 3.83 -13.75
C ILE A 237 3.02 4.73 -13.55
N LYS A 238 1.77 4.25 -13.79
CA LYS A 238 0.55 5.02 -13.51
C LYS A 238 0.46 5.46 -12.05
N ALA A 239 0.74 4.54 -11.11
CA ALA A 239 0.72 4.86 -9.69
C ALA A 239 1.83 5.89 -9.33
N MET A 240 3.01 5.78 -9.93
CA MET A 240 4.10 6.74 -9.72
C MET A 240 3.82 8.10 -10.35
N ILE A 241 3.18 8.17 -11.52
CA ILE A 241 2.70 9.44 -12.12
C ILE A 241 1.67 10.09 -11.19
N ALA A 242 0.77 9.30 -10.59
CA ALA A 242 -0.22 9.80 -9.63
C ALA A 242 0.41 10.40 -8.37
N GLY A 243 1.67 10.05 -8.07
CA GLY A 243 2.40 10.59 -6.93
C GLY A 243 2.99 9.55 -5.97
N ALA A 244 2.84 8.26 -6.22
CA ALA A 244 3.50 7.23 -5.40
C ALA A 244 5.02 7.26 -5.60
N ASP A 245 5.76 7.00 -4.54
CA ASP A 245 7.22 6.87 -4.61
C ASP A 245 7.63 5.44 -4.94
N VAL A 246 6.86 4.47 -4.41
CA VAL A 246 7.02 3.04 -4.68
C VAL A 246 5.66 2.37 -4.88
N VAL A 247 5.67 1.16 -5.41
CA VAL A 247 4.48 0.30 -5.49
C VAL A 247 4.68 -0.95 -4.65
N MET A 248 3.63 -1.39 -3.97
CA MET A 248 3.62 -2.64 -3.21
C MET A 248 2.80 -3.70 -3.94
N ILE A 249 3.40 -4.86 -4.16
CA ILE A 249 2.78 -5.99 -4.82
C ILE A 249 2.77 -7.22 -3.90
N THR A 250 1.67 -7.96 -3.93
CA THR A 250 1.51 -9.22 -3.20
C THR A 250 0.69 -10.19 -4.04
N SER A 251 -0.54 -9.81 -4.39
CA SER A 251 -1.45 -10.67 -5.14
C SER A 251 -0.90 -11.13 -6.49
N GLU A 252 -0.09 -10.28 -7.15
CA GLU A 252 0.51 -10.66 -8.43
C GLU A 252 1.63 -11.69 -8.26
N ILE A 253 2.35 -11.66 -7.13
CA ILE A 253 3.34 -12.71 -6.82
C ILE A 253 2.65 -14.05 -6.58
N TYR A 254 1.50 -14.05 -5.91
CA TYR A 254 0.68 -15.28 -5.75
C TYR A 254 0.15 -15.83 -7.08
N ARG A 255 -0.15 -14.96 -8.07
CA ARG A 255 -0.66 -15.40 -9.39
C ARG A 255 0.43 -15.88 -10.32
N SER A 256 1.55 -15.17 -10.34
CA SER A 256 2.54 -15.26 -11.43
C SER A 256 3.94 -15.64 -10.95
N GLY A 257 4.10 -15.88 -9.64
CA GLY A 257 5.40 -16.14 -9.04
C GLY A 257 6.26 -14.88 -8.86
N PRO A 258 7.45 -15.02 -8.27
CA PRO A 258 8.38 -13.91 -8.03
C PRO A 258 8.89 -13.26 -9.32
N GLU A 259 8.82 -13.93 -10.47
CA GLU A 259 9.17 -13.39 -11.79
C GLU A 259 8.32 -12.18 -12.18
N ALA A 260 7.14 -12.00 -11.57
CA ALA A 260 6.33 -10.79 -11.72
C ALA A 260 7.13 -9.52 -11.34
N ILE A 261 7.99 -9.63 -10.32
CA ILE A 261 8.87 -8.52 -9.89
C ILE A 261 9.83 -8.15 -11.02
N SER A 262 10.53 -9.11 -11.58
CA SER A 262 11.49 -8.89 -12.67
C SER A 262 10.83 -8.28 -13.90
N LYS A 263 9.63 -8.77 -14.27
CA LYS A 263 8.85 -8.19 -15.38
C LYS A 263 8.49 -6.73 -15.12
N MET A 264 8.10 -6.39 -13.88
CA MET A 264 7.77 -5.01 -13.51
C MET A 264 9.00 -4.13 -13.48
N VAL A 265 10.13 -4.59 -12.94
CA VAL A 265 11.39 -3.84 -12.92
C VAL A 265 11.83 -3.50 -14.35
N HIS A 266 12.03 -4.51 -15.20
CA HIS A 266 12.48 -4.29 -16.58
C HIS A 266 11.45 -3.52 -17.43
N GLY A 267 10.15 -3.74 -17.17
CA GLY A 267 9.10 -2.96 -17.82
C GLY A 267 9.13 -1.49 -17.40
N SER A 268 9.35 -1.21 -16.13
CA SER A 268 9.46 0.16 -15.60
C SER A 268 10.71 0.87 -16.15
N GLU A 269 11.87 0.19 -16.23
CA GLU A 269 13.08 0.73 -16.88
C GLU A 269 12.77 1.22 -18.29
N ARG A 270 12.19 0.34 -19.11
CA ARG A 270 11.83 0.66 -20.51
C ARG A 270 10.83 1.81 -20.61
N LEU A 271 9.82 1.84 -19.74
CA LEU A 271 8.81 2.90 -19.77
C LEU A 271 9.39 4.25 -19.36
N VAL A 272 10.25 4.31 -18.34
CA VAL A 272 10.93 5.54 -17.92
C VAL A 272 11.86 6.05 -19.03
N GLU A 273 12.61 5.15 -19.69
CA GLU A 273 13.44 5.48 -20.85
C GLU A 273 12.60 5.99 -22.03
N MET A 274 11.48 5.32 -22.37
CA MET A 274 10.57 5.75 -23.43
C MET A 274 9.94 7.12 -23.16
N LEU A 275 9.77 7.49 -21.89
CA LEU A 275 9.30 8.82 -21.47
C LEU A 275 10.42 9.88 -21.52
N GLY A 276 11.64 9.50 -21.87
CA GLY A 276 12.78 10.41 -22.05
C GLY A 276 13.56 10.73 -20.78
N PHE A 277 13.49 9.87 -19.76
CA PHE A 277 14.21 10.06 -18.50
C PHE A 277 15.35 9.05 -18.34
N ASP A 278 16.50 9.49 -17.85
CA ASP A 278 17.67 8.64 -17.57
C ASP A 278 17.55 7.93 -16.21
N SER A 279 16.65 8.42 -15.33
CA SER A 279 16.45 7.85 -14.01
C SER A 279 15.01 8.02 -13.49
N LEU A 280 14.61 7.11 -12.60
CA LEU A 280 13.33 7.21 -11.90
C LEU A 280 13.25 8.50 -11.06
N ALA A 281 14.34 8.96 -10.49
CA ALA A 281 14.39 10.21 -9.74
C ALA A 281 14.04 11.43 -10.62
N GLN A 282 14.58 11.52 -11.84
CA GLN A 282 14.22 12.57 -12.80
C GLN A 282 12.75 12.47 -13.20
N PHE A 283 12.27 11.26 -13.50
CA PHE A 283 10.86 11.01 -13.80
C PHE A 283 9.94 11.46 -12.65
N GLN A 284 10.27 11.14 -11.40
CA GLN A 284 9.48 11.55 -10.24
C GLN A 284 9.47 13.07 -10.02
N GLN A 285 10.54 13.76 -10.34
CA GLN A 285 10.58 15.23 -10.30
C GLN A 285 9.73 15.88 -11.39
N ALA A 286 9.62 15.25 -12.55
CA ALA A 286 8.85 15.74 -13.70
C ALA A 286 7.38 15.34 -13.68
N ARG A 287 6.95 14.47 -12.74
CA ARG A 287 5.55 14.05 -12.64
C ARG A 287 4.62 15.24 -12.43
N PRO A 288 3.40 15.19 -12.97
CA PRO A 288 2.47 16.29 -12.80
C PRO A 288 2.16 16.47 -11.32
N MET A 289 2.65 17.57 -10.75
CA MET A 289 2.19 18.00 -9.43
C MET A 289 0.87 18.73 -9.60
N PRO A 290 -0.13 18.39 -8.78
CA PRO A 290 -1.37 19.15 -8.80
C PRO A 290 -0.99 20.59 -8.50
N GLU A 291 -1.33 21.52 -9.43
CA GLU A 291 -1.27 22.94 -9.13
C GLU A 291 -2.06 23.14 -7.83
N THR A 292 -1.44 23.81 -6.86
CA THR A 292 -2.15 24.27 -5.66
C THR A 292 -3.28 25.14 -6.16
N ARG A 293 -4.43 24.51 -6.40
CA ARG A 293 -5.58 25.19 -6.96
C ARG A 293 -5.92 26.34 -6.05
N SER A 294 -5.89 27.54 -6.60
CA SER A 294 -6.47 28.70 -5.98
C SER A 294 -7.82 28.30 -5.38
N LYS A 295 -8.17 28.86 -4.25
CA LYS A 295 -9.36 28.58 -3.41
C LYS A 295 -10.73 28.54 -4.13
N GLN A 296 -10.77 28.50 -5.47
CA GLN A 296 -11.95 28.61 -6.33
C GLN A 296 -12.21 27.40 -7.23
N ALA A 297 -11.50 26.27 -7.07
CA ALA A 297 -11.89 25.04 -7.78
C ALA A 297 -13.26 24.60 -7.22
N THR A 298 -14.30 24.90 -7.96
CA THR A 298 -15.67 24.56 -7.58
C THR A 298 -15.88 23.05 -7.78
N ARG A 299 -16.81 22.46 -7.02
CA ARG A 299 -17.29 21.09 -7.24
C ARG A 299 -17.63 20.81 -8.71
N PHE A 300 -18.04 21.85 -9.43
CA PHE A 300 -18.37 21.82 -10.85
C PHE A 300 -17.13 21.49 -11.72
N ASP A 301 -15.94 21.99 -11.36
CA ASP A 301 -14.71 21.70 -12.11
C ASP A 301 -14.26 20.24 -11.96
N THR A 302 -14.65 19.58 -10.86
CA THR A 302 -14.39 18.16 -10.62
C THR A 302 -15.37 17.27 -11.40
N ILE A 303 -16.61 17.71 -11.59
CA ILE A 303 -17.66 17.00 -12.33
C ILE A 303 -17.54 17.27 -13.85
N ASN A 304 -17.05 18.43 -14.25
CA ASN A 304 -16.96 18.86 -15.64
C ASN A 304 -16.14 17.92 -16.57
N PRO A 305 -15.08 17.21 -16.13
CA PRO A 305 -14.45 16.17 -16.94
C PRO A 305 -15.40 15.03 -17.30
N ILE A 306 -16.33 14.67 -16.41
CA ILE A 306 -17.31 13.59 -16.63
C ILE A 306 -18.34 14.02 -17.68
N THR A 307 -18.75 15.29 -17.68
CA THR A 307 -19.71 15.82 -18.65
C THR A 307 -19.10 16.20 -20.00
N ARG A 308 -17.78 16.40 -20.06
CA ARG A 308 -17.04 16.73 -21.30
C ARG A 308 -16.53 15.49 -22.04
N THR A 309 -16.30 14.39 -21.34
CA THR A 309 -15.96 13.10 -21.95
C THR A 309 -17.24 12.36 -22.28
N THR A 310 -17.64 12.40 -23.52
CA THR A 310 -18.76 11.62 -24.07
C THR A 310 -18.47 10.10 -24.15
N THR A 311 -17.37 9.64 -23.58
CA THR A 311 -16.98 8.24 -23.59
C THR A 311 -16.95 7.72 -22.16
N TYR A 312 -17.98 6.94 -21.79
CA TYR A 312 -17.83 5.95 -20.71
C TYR A 312 -16.79 4.93 -21.18
N HIS A 313 -15.68 4.83 -20.47
CA HIS A 313 -14.80 3.69 -20.60
C HIS A 313 -15.50 2.49 -19.96
N ASP A 314 -16.22 1.71 -20.77
CA ASP A 314 -16.61 0.37 -20.41
C ASP A 314 -15.37 -0.53 -20.66
N PRO A 315 -14.75 -1.11 -19.62
CA PRO A 315 -13.63 -2.02 -19.79
C PRO A 315 -14.04 -3.37 -20.41
N THR A 316 -15.34 -3.65 -20.54
CA THR A 316 -15.82 -4.82 -21.27
C THR A 316 -15.65 -4.58 -22.78
N PRO A 317 -15.02 -5.51 -23.53
CA PRO A 317 -14.97 -5.39 -24.99
C PRO A 317 -16.41 -5.31 -25.50
N VAL A 318 -16.71 -4.24 -26.21
CA VAL A 318 -18.00 -4.10 -26.90
C VAL A 318 -18.07 -5.26 -27.90
N VAL A 319 -18.81 -6.30 -27.54
CA VAL A 319 -19.27 -7.27 -28.52
C VAL A 319 -20.25 -6.51 -29.38
N GLU A 320 -19.84 -6.16 -30.60
CA GLU A 320 -20.76 -5.60 -31.61
C GLU A 320 -21.95 -6.55 -31.75
N ARG A 321 -23.04 -6.20 -31.09
CA ARG A 321 -24.32 -6.84 -31.42
C ARG A 321 -24.71 -6.30 -32.79
N GLN A 322 -25.00 -7.20 -33.73
CA GLN A 322 -25.46 -6.91 -35.10
C GLN A 322 -26.78 -6.13 -35.18
N SER A 323 -27.34 -5.67 -34.09
CA SER A 323 -28.49 -4.77 -34.02
C SER A 323 -28.02 -3.41 -33.52
N GLY A 324 -27.94 -2.44 -34.39
CA GLY A 324 -27.42 -1.09 -34.21
C GLY A 324 -28.10 -0.19 -33.16
N GLU A 325 -28.51 -0.74 -32.03
CA GLU A 325 -29.01 0.05 -30.90
C GLU A 325 -27.85 0.41 -29.97
N ARG A 326 -27.33 1.62 -30.15
CA ARG A 326 -26.53 2.32 -29.15
C ARG A 326 -27.45 2.76 -28.02
N TYR A 327 -27.16 2.37 -26.78
CA TYR A 327 -27.70 3.07 -25.63
C TYR A 327 -27.08 4.48 -25.64
N GLY A 328 -27.74 5.40 -26.28
CA GLY A 328 -27.45 6.82 -26.29
C GLY A 328 -28.60 7.54 -25.60
N HIS A 329 -28.26 8.55 -24.84
CA HIS A 329 -29.19 9.46 -24.22
C HIS A 329 -30.29 9.90 -25.20
N HIS A 330 -31.51 9.75 -24.76
CA HIS A 330 -32.60 10.58 -25.28
C HIS A 330 -32.47 11.97 -24.69
N ASP A 331 -32.66 12.98 -25.52
CA ASP A 331 -32.67 14.41 -25.23
C ASP A 331 -33.54 14.81 -24.04
#